data_81d9d3e7fe330b7f3798f3fe687eb3ab
#
_entry.id   81d9d3e7fe330b7f3798f3fe687eb3ab
#
_cell.length_a   1.000
_cell.length_b   1.000
_cell.length_c   1.000
_cell.angle_alpha   90.00
_cell.angle_beta   90.00
_cell.angle_gamma   90.00
#
_symmetry.space_group_name_H-M   'P 1'
#
loop_
_entity.id
_entity.type
_entity.pdbx_description
1 polymer ?
#
loop_
_entity_poly.entity_id
_entity_poly.type
_entity_poly.pdbx_seq_one_letter_code
_entity_poly.pdbx_strand_id
1 'polypeptide(L)'
;AMQPIADFVKSVQGHTNLNKVNTTQVFLSTASVRLNLSLFFIALSDAKIEVEEKIMRLESWAVPAKLSQGTVLTDVIEQGVAGLFSGIIPPYIALTTHGKTYWPFILESVSAPIVTPIDTHGNRLNLAVNISILSRTAWDAGDVHKLYGK
;
A
#
# COMPACT_ATOMS: atom_id res chain seq x y z
N ALA A 1 -41.75 -45.16 6.23
CA ALA A 1 -41.06 -44.63 5.04
C ALA A 1 -40.03 -43.52 5.35
N MET A 2 -39.83 -43.14 6.62
CA MET A 2 -38.84 -42.09 6.99
C MET A 2 -37.54 -42.59 7.67
N GLN A 3 -37.43 -43.90 7.89
CA GLN A 3 -36.24 -44.47 8.56
C GLN A 3 -34.91 -44.34 7.79
N PRO A 4 -34.87 -44.51 6.46
CA PRO A 4 -33.59 -44.40 5.75
C PRO A 4 -32.96 -43.01 5.79
N ILE A 5 -33.78 -41.95 5.88
CA ILE A 5 -33.27 -40.57 5.98
C ILE A 5 -32.71 -40.30 7.39
N ALA A 6 -33.38 -40.82 8.43
CA ALA A 6 -32.93 -40.68 9.82
C ALA A 6 -31.61 -41.42 10.07
N ASP A 7 -31.44 -42.60 9.47
CA ASP A 7 -30.20 -43.37 9.58
C ASP A 7 -29.07 -42.73 8.76
N PHE A 8 -29.35 -42.09 7.64
CA PHE A 8 -28.41 -41.28 6.88
C PHE A 8 -27.95 -40.07 7.69
N VAL A 9 -28.89 -39.33 8.31
CA VAL A 9 -28.56 -38.16 9.16
C VAL A 9 -27.73 -38.57 10.38
N LYS A 10 -28.04 -39.72 11.02
CA LYS A 10 -27.24 -40.26 12.11
C LYS A 10 -25.84 -40.69 11.69
N SER A 11 -25.69 -41.23 10.48
CA SER A 11 -24.37 -41.60 9.96
C SER A 11 -23.49 -40.43 9.63
N VAL A 12 -24.10 -39.26 9.36
CA VAL A 12 -23.39 -37.98 9.08
C VAL A 12 -23.09 -37.19 10.36
N GLN A 13 -23.84 -37.46 11.46
CA GLN A 13 -23.58 -36.85 12.77
C GLN A 13 -22.27 -37.38 13.36
N GLY A 14 -21.29 -36.51 13.49
CA GLY A 14 -19.97 -36.82 14.06
C GLY A 14 -18.88 -37.13 13.05
N HIS A 15 -19.20 -37.24 11.78
CA HIS A 15 -18.20 -37.23 10.73
C HIS A 15 -17.97 -35.79 10.27
N THR A 16 -16.88 -35.18 10.71
CA THR A 16 -16.30 -34.06 10.00
C THR A 16 -15.96 -34.58 8.61
N ASN A 17 -16.67 -34.10 7.60
CA ASN A 17 -16.40 -34.41 6.19
C ASN A 17 -15.05 -33.81 5.79
N LEU A 18 -13.96 -34.37 6.32
CA LEU A 18 -12.60 -34.09 5.92
C LEU A 18 -12.29 -34.84 4.62
N ASN A 19 -13.04 -34.57 3.58
CA ASN A 19 -12.66 -35.02 2.25
C ASN A 19 -11.72 -33.99 1.61
N LYS A 20 -10.98 -34.40 0.60
CA LYS A 20 -10.01 -33.56 -0.12
C LYS A 20 -10.64 -32.26 -0.64
N VAL A 21 -11.92 -32.24 -0.93
CA VAL A 21 -12.66 -31.06 -1.42
C VAL A 21 -12.84 -30.04 -0.29
N ASN A 22 -13.16 -30.49 0.91
CA ASN A 22 -13.36 -29.61 2.08
C ASN A 22 -12.04 -29.09 2.67
N THR A 23 -10.92 -29.73 2.34
CA THR A 23 -9.59 -29.29 2.76
C THR A 23 -8.91 -28.38 1.73
N THR A 24 -9.52 -28.20 0.57
CA THR A 24 -9.01 -27.26 -0.44
C THR A 24 -9.18 -25.84 0.07
N GLN A 25 -8.09 -25.16 0.29
CA GLN A 25 -8.13 -23.73 0.60
C GLN A 25 -8.70 -22.97 -0.60
N VAL A 26 -9.82 -22.31 -0.39
CA VAL A 26 -10.36 -21.38 -1.38
C VAL A 26 -9.62 -20.08 -1.24
N PHE A 27 -8.86 -19.70 -2.25
CA PHE A 27 -8.17 -18.43 -2.32
C PHE A 27 -9.20 -17.33 -2.61
N LEU A 28 -9.60 -16.58 -1.56
CA LEU A 28 -10.66 -15.56 -1.68
C LEU A 28 -10.15 -14.23 -2.21
N SER A 29 -8.90 -13.87 -1.92
CA SER A 29 -8.31 -12.62 -2.39
C SER A 29 -6.78 -12.63 -2.24
N THR A 30 -6.12 -11.81 -3.04
CA THR A 30 -4.71 -11.46 -2.88
C THR A 30 -4.62 -10.13 -2.15
N ALA A 31 -3.73 -10.03 -1.17
CA ALA A 31 -3.40 -8.74 -0.58
C ALA A 31 -2.64 -7.86 -1.57
N SER A 32 -2.73 -6.55 -1.38
CA SER A 32 -1.89 -5.60 -2.13
C SER A 32 -0.41 -5.88 -1.86
N VAL A 33 0.42 -5.72 -2.88
CA VAL A 33 1.87 -5.90 -2.78
C VAL A 33 2.47 -4.71 -2.05
N ARG A 34 3.23 -4.99 -0.98
CA ARG A 34 3.98 -3.99 -0.23
C ARG A 34 5.47 -4.16 -0.49
N LEU A 35 6.14 -3.07 -0.82
CA LEU A 35 7.58 -3.02 -1.01
C LEU A 35 8.19 -2.04 -0.01
N ASN A 36 9.24 -2.47 0.66
CA ASN A 36 10.01 -1.64 1.58
C ASN A 36 11.37 -1.36 0.95
N LEU A 37 11.76 -0.08 0.96
CA LEU A 37 13.00 0.39 0.36
C LEU A 37 13.72 1.30 1.34
N SER A 38 15.04 1.21 1.35
CA SER A 38 15.92 2.15 2.03
C SER A 38 16.58 3.04 0.99
N LEU A 39 16.35 4.34 1.08
CA LEU A 39 16.94 5.36 0.23
C LEU A 39 18.00 6.11 1.02
N PHE A 40 19.09 6.42 0.38
CA PHE A 40 20.14 7.23 0.99
C PHE A 40 20.33 8.51 0.17
N PHE A 41 20.18 9.65 0.83
CA PHE A 41 20.42 10.96 0.26
C PHE A 41 21.71 11.54 0.84
N ILE A 42 22.52 12.16 0.01
CA ILE A 42 23.75 12.83 0.41
C ILE A 42 23.88 14.15 -0.36
N ALA A 43 24.23 15.18 0.35
CA ALA A 43 24.55 16.48 -0.25
C ALA A 43 26.02 16.49 -0.72
N LEU A 44 26.21 16.78 -2.00
CA LEU A 44 27.52 16.95 -2.60
C LEU A 44 27.89 18.41 -2.80
N SER A 45 26.91 19.26 -3.08
CA SER A 45 27.10 20.70 -3.30
C SER A 45 26.09 21.55 -2.54
N ASP A 46 24.80 21.21 -2.58
CA ASP A 46 23.73 21.99 -1.96
C ASP A 46 22.78 21.06 -1.20
N ALA A 47 22.89 21.08 0.12
CA ALA A 47 22.09 20.24 1.00
C ALA A 47 20.59 20.53 0.92
N LYS A 48 20.20 21.77 0.65
CA LYS A 48 18.80 22.15 0.51
C LYS A 48 18.15 21.48 -0.70
N ILE A 49 18.80 21.57 -1.86
CA ILE A 49 18.26 21.04 -3.11
C ILE A 49 18.40 19.53 -3.17
N GLU A 50 19.55 19.00 -2.74
CA GLU A 50 19.90 17.58 -2.91
C GLU A 50 19.27 16.68 -1.85
N VAL A 51 19.00 17.20 -0.66
CA VAL A 51 18.44 16.43 0.47
C VAL A 51 17.07 16.96 0.87
N GLU A 52 16.96 18.19 1.34
CA GLU A 52 15.73 18.71 1.96
C GLU A 52 14.55 18.75 0.98
N GLU A 53 14.72 19.25 -0.23
CA GLU A 53 13.65 19.29 -1.23
C GLU A 53 13.20 17.90 -1.67
N LYS A 54 14.12 16.94 -1.73
CA LYS A 54 13.78 15.55 -2.09
C LYS A 54 12.95 14.89 -0.99
N ILE A 55 13.32 15.08 0.27
CA ILE A 55 12.58 14.54 1.41
C ILE A 55 11.21 15.19 1.53
N MET A 56 11.13 16.52 1.44
CA MET A 56 9.86 17.25 1.43
C MET A 56 8.91 16.70 0.35
N ARG A 57 9.43 16.41 -0.84
CA ARG A 57 8.64 15.84 -1.93
C ARG A 57 8.15 14.43 -1.59
N LEU A 58 9.01 13.56 -1.03
CA LEU A 58 8.61 12.22 -0.59
C LEU A 58 7.54 12.29 0.49
N GLU A 59 7.75 13.09 1.51
CA GLU A 59 6.79 13.27 2.60
C GLU A 59 5.44 13.81 2.09
N SER A 60 5.48 14.74 1.14
CA SER A 60 4.26 15.27 0.52
C SER A 60 3.48 14.23 -0.28
N TRP A 61 4.13 13.21 -0.83
CA TRP A 61 3.47 12.13 -1.53
C TRP A 61 2.88 11.07 -0.61
N ALA A 62 3.35 10.99 0.63
CA ALA A 62 2.82 10.04 1.62
C ALA A 62 1.53 10.53 2.29
N VAL A 63 1.16 11.79 2.07
CA VAL A 63 -0.05 12.37 2.63
C VAL A 63 -1.05 12.73 1.52
N PRO A 64 -2.36 12.74 1.81
CA PRO A 64 -3.33 13.20 0.83
C PRO A 64 -3.10 14.68 0.49
N ALA A 65 -3.30 15.05 -0.76
CA ALA A 65 -3.06 16.41 -1.26
C ALA A 65 -3.93 17.45 -0.54
N LYS A 66 -5.09 17.05 -0.07
CA LYS A 66 -6.00 17.89 0.71
C LYS A 66 -6.82 17.00 1.66
N LEU A 67 -6.88 17.36 2.92
CA LEU A 67 -7.84 16.78 3.86
C LEU A 67 -9.16 17.54 3.79
N SER A 68 -10.27 16.82 3.90
CA SER A 68 -11.57 17.45 4.09
C SER A 68 -11.57 18.25 5.39
N GLN A 69 -11.99 19.51 5.33
CA GLN A 69 -12.09 20.40 6.49
C GLN A 69 -13.46 20.30 7.20
N GLY A 70 -14.40 19.60 6.59
CA GLY A 70 -15.75 19.38 7.13
C GLY A 70 -15.95 17.96 7.67
N THR A 71 -17.09 17.76 8.33
CA THR A 71 -17.57 16.42 8.60
C THR A 71 -18.09 15.80 7.30
N VAL A 72 -18.05 14.46 7.21
CA VAL A 72 -18.60 13.73 6.04
C VAL A 72 -20.01 14.21 5.69
N LEU A 73 -20.82 14.53 6.71
CA LEU A 73 -22.17 15.01 6.52
C LEU A 73 -22.22 16.39 5.89
N THR A 74 -21.34 17.30 6.28
CA THR A 74 -21.27 18.67 5.73
C THR A 74 -20.82 18.64 4.26
N ASP A 75 -19.82 17.82 3.95
CA ASP A 75 -19.29 17.66 2.60
C ASP A 75 -20.33 17.03 1.66
N VAL A 76 -21.16 16.11 2.16
CA VAL A 76 -22.27 15.51 1.37
C VAL A 76 -23.38 16.54 1.11
N ILE A 77 -23.69 17.41 2.07
CA ILE A 77 -24.71 18.43 1.91
C ILE A 77 -24.28 19.50 0.88
N GLU A 78 -22.99 19.89 0.91
CA GLU A 78 -22.48 20.96 0.05
C GLU A 78 -22.09 20.47 -1.35
N GLN A 79 -21.57 19.25 -1.46
CA GLN A 79 -20.98 18.71 -2.70
C GLN A 79 -21.68 17.45 -3.23
N GLY A 80 -22.76 17.01 -2.57
CA GLY A 80 -23.48 15.80 -2.90
C GLY A 80 -22.63 14.54 -2.66
N VAL A 81 -22.89 13.48 -3.43
CA VAL A 81 -22.20 12.19 -3.29
C VAL A 81 -20.69 12.31 -3.50
N ALA A 82 -20.23 13.31 -4.27
CA ALA A 82 -18.80 13.57 -4.47
C ALA A 82 -18.10 13.99 -3.17
N GLY A 83 -18.81 14.59 -2.21
CA GLY A 83 -18.28 14.94 -0.89
C GLY A 83 -17.85 13.74 -0.05
N LEU A 84 -18.42 12.56 -0.29
CA LEU A 84 -18.00 11.30 0.36
C LEU A 84 -16.57 10.90 0.00
N PHE A 85 -16.07 11.38 -1.13
CA PHE A 85 -14.74 11.07 -1.66
C PHE A 85 -13.83 12.31 -1.70
N SER A 86 -14.11 13.31 -0.88
CA SER A 86 -13.38 14.59 -0.86
C SER A 86 -11.93 14.48 -0.36
N GLY A 87 -11.56 13.35 0.24
CA GLY A 87 -10.17 13.02 0.53
C GLY A 87 -9.42 12.71 -0.78
N ILE A 88 -8.55 13.61 -1.23
CA ILE A 88 -7.73 13.36 -2.40
C ILE A 88 -6.72 12.26 -2.05
N ILE A 89 -6.82 11.14 -2.73
CA ILE A 89 -5.92 10.00 -2.60
C ILE A 89 -4.46 10.46 -2.84
N PRO A 90 -3.48 9.94 -2.09
CA PRO A 90 -2.07 10.19 -2.38
C PRO A 90 -1.74 9.90 -3.85
N PRO A 91 -0.82 10.64 -4.45
CA PRO A 91 -0.49 10.46 -5.86
C PRO A 91 0.05 9.05 -6.13
N TYR A 92 -0.28 8.52 -7.30
CA TYR A 92 0.33 7.28 -7.75
C TYR A 92 1.77 7.53 -8.16
N ILE A 93 2.64 6.62 -7.73
CA ILE A 93 4.06 6.65 -8.05
C ILE A 93 4.46 5.40 -8.84
N ALA A 94 5.49 5.53 -9.62
CA ALA A 94 6.18 4.42 -10.27
C ALA A 94 7.58 4.28 -9.65
N LEU A 95 7.95 3.06 -9.31
CA LEU A 95 9.30 2.73 -8.90
C LEU A 95 9.99 1.96 -10.02
N THR A 96 11.04 2.51 -10.60
CA THR A 96 11.87 1.81 -11.57
C THR A 96 13.20 1.46 -10.94
N THR A 97 13.49 0.17 -10.87
CA THR A 97 14.75 -0.36 -10.34
C THR A 97 15.08 -1.70 -11.00
N HIS A 98 16.39 -1.94 -11.25
CA HIS A 98 16.87 -3.18 -11.85
C HIS A 98 16.15 -3.55 -13.17
N GLY A 99 15.81 -2.53 -13.99
CA GLY A 99 15.11 -2.74 -15.27
C GLY A 99 13.63 -3.11 -15.13
N LYS A 100 13.07 -3.05 -13.95
CA LYS A 100 11.64 -3.31 -13.68
C LYS A 100 10.94 -2.05 -13.23
N THR A 101 9.71 -1.85 -13.68
CA THR A 101 8.86 -0.74 -13.26
C THR A 101 7.66 -1.25 -12.51
N TYR A 102 7.58 -0.86 -11.26
CA TYR A 102 6.48 -1.15 -10.34
C TYR A 102 5.46 -0.01 -10.41
N TRP A 103 4.27 -0.29 -10.92
CA TRP A 103 3.20 0.68 -11.16
C TRP A 103 1.81 0.00 -11.14
N PRO A 104 0.74 0.64 -10.70
CA PRO A 104 0.70 1.87 -9.91
C PRO A 104 0.86 1.57 -8.41
N PHE A 105 1.66 2.36 -7.73
CA PHE A 105 1.86 2.27 -6.29
C PHE A 105 1.51 3.59 -5.62
N ILE A 106 1.22 3.52 -4.33
CA ILE A 106 1.10 4.68 -3.44
C ILE A 106 2.21 4.63 -2.40
N LEU A 107 2.69 5.76 -1.99
CA LEU A 107 3.63 5.88 -0.89
C LEU A 107 2.83 5.82 0.42
N GLU A 108 3.00 4.72 1.16
CA GLU A 108 2.26 4.47 2.39
C GLU A 108 2.90 5.17 3.59
N SER A 109 4.22 5.13 3.66
CA SER A 109 4.95 5.73 4.75
C SER A 109 6.37 6.14 4.35
N VAL A 110 6.85 7.19 5.00
CA VAL A 110 8.23 7.67 4.94
C VAL A 110 8.72 7.77 6.37
N SER A 111 9.82 7.11 6.66
CA SER A 111 10.47 7.13 7.97
C SER A 111 11.90 7.60 7.83
N ALA A 112 12.20 8.74 8.41
CA ALA A 112 13.51 9.36 8.39
C ALA A 112 13.95 9.68 9.84
N PRO A 113 15.24 9.54 10.18
CA PRO A 113 15.74 9.99 11.47
C PRO A 113 15.66 11.51 11.57
N ILE A 114 15.28 12.00 12.75
CA ILE A 114 15.19 13.44 13.03
C ILE A 114 16.59 14.04 13.21
N VAL A 115 17.48 13.28 13.85
CA VAL A 115 18.83 13.73 14.16
C VAL A 115 19.79 13.22 13.09
N THR A 116 20.36 14.15 12.33
CA THR A 116 21.37 13.90 11.29
C THR A 116 22.35 15.05 11.25
N PRO A 117 23.54 14.88 10.65
CA PRO A 117 24.45 16.00 10.40
C PRO A 117 23.77 17.08 9.57
N ILE A 118 23.95 18.34 9.97
CA ILE A 118 23.40 19.52 9.30
C ILE A 118 24.49 20.46 8.84
N ASP A 119 24.19 21.28 7.84
CA ASP A 119 25.02 22.38 7.39
C ASP A 119 24.87 23.63 8.30
N THR A 120 25.56 24.70 7.98
CA THR A 120 25.48 25.97 8.70
C THR A 120 24.13 26.67 8.61
N HIS A 121 23.26 26.25 7.65
CA HIS A 121 21.93 26.78 7.44
C HIS A 121 20.84 25.87 8.03
N GLY A 122 21.23 24.75 8.68
CA GLY A 122 20.31 23.80 9.27
C GLY A 122 19.76 22.73 8.31
N ASN A 123 20.27 22.64 7.08
CA ASN A 123 19.88 21.60 6.14
C ASN A 123 20.64 20.29 6.40
N ARG A 124 19.96 19.17 6.27
CA ARG A 124 20.57 17.84 6.47
C ARG A 124 21.57 17.52 5.36
N LEU A 125 22.78 17.11 5.75
CA LEU A 125 23.85 16.78 4.81
C LEU A 125 23.71 15.38 4.23
N ASN A 126 23.19 14.45 5.03
CA ASN A 126 22.89 13.10 4.59
C ASN A 126 21.69 12.55 5.35
N LEU A 127 20.99 11.61 4.73
CA LEU A 127 19.80 11.04 5.32
C LEU A 127 19.51 9.65 4.75
N ALA A 128 19.39 8.67 5.64
CA ALA A 128 18.84 7.36 5.30
C ALA A 128 17.35 7.36 5.59
N VAL A 129 16.53 7.06 4.58
CA VAL A 129 15.08 7.10 4.65
C VAL A 129 14.52 5.73 4.31
N ASN A 130 13.67 5.19 5.15
CA ASN A 130 12.92 3.99 4.85
C ASN A 130 11.53 4.37 4.34
N ILE A 131 11.18 3.86 3.18
CA ILE A 131 9.87 4.05 2.58
C ILE A 131 9.14 2.73 2.42
N SER A 132 7.83 2.76 2.60
CA SER A 132 6.92 1.67 2.28
C SER A 132 5.99 2.12 1.17
N ILE A 133 5.93 1.34 0.10
CA ILE A 133 5.00 1.57 -1.00
C ILE A 133 4.06 0.39 -1.13
N LEU A 134 2.81 0.68 -1.49
CA LEU A 134 1.73 -0.28 -1.59
C LEU A 134 1.14 -0.26 -2.99
N SER A 135 0.91 -1.42 -3.60
CA SER A 135 0.22 -1.47 -4.88
C SER A 135 -1.23 -1.01 -4.72
N ARG A 136 -1.76 -0.30 -5.70
CA ARG A 136 -3.16 0.14 -5.70
C ARG A 136 -4.13 -1.04 -5.66
N THR A 137 -3.81 -2.10 -6.39
CA THR A 137 -4.62 -3.30 -6.50
C THR A 137 -3.82 -4.52 -6.08
N ALA A 138 -4.50 -5.58 -5.72
CA ALA A 138 -3.88 -6.88 -5.58
C ALA A 138 -3.27 -7.33 -6.91
N TRP A 139 -2.15 -8.00 -6.85
CA TRP A 139 -1.46 -8.54 -8.02
C TRP A 139 -1.79 -10.01 -8.21
N ASP A 140 -1.90 -10.42 -9.44
CA ASP A 140 -1.98 -11.82 -9.84
C ASP A 140 -0.66 -12.30 -10.48
N ALA A 141 -0.61 -13.57 -10.85
CA ALA A 141 0.56 -14.15 -11.50
C ALA A 141 0.89 -13.48 -12.84
N GLY A 142 -0.13 -12.99 -13.57
CA GLY A 142 0.05 -12.26 -14.82
C GLY A 142 0.75 -10.93 -14.62
N ASP A 143 0.44 -10.21 -13.54
CA ASP A 143 1.11 -8.95 -13.20
C ASP A 143 2.60 -9.18 -12.88
N VAL A 144 2.89 -10.27 -12.15
CA VAL A 144 4.27 -10.66 -11.87
C VAL A 144 5.02 -11.03 -13.17
N HIS A 145 4.40 -11.80 -14.07
CA HIS A 145 5.01 -12.16 -15.36
C HIS A 145 5.32 -10.92 -16.21
N LYS A 146 4.38 -9.96 -16.28
CA LYS A 146 4.59 -8.68 -16.98
C LYS A 146 5.76 -7.91 -16.43
N LEU A 147 5.93 -7.89 -15.10
CA LEU A 147 7.05 -7.22 -14.44
C LEU A 147 8.40 -7.79 -14.86
N TYR A 148 8.46 -9.10 -15.12
CA TYR A 148 9.68 -9.79 -15.56
C TYR A 148 9.81 -9.90 -17.09
N GLY A 149 8.91 -9.27 -17.85
CA GLY A 149 8.95 -9.26 -19.31
C GLY A 149 8.61 -10.62 -19.95
N LYS A 150 7.77 -11.40 -19.27
CA LYS A 150 7.31 -12.72 -19.73
C LYS A 150 5.81 -12.73 -19.96
#